data_e0a165b4159484e576113febe482db92
#
_entry.id   e0a165b4159484e576113febe482db92
#
_cell.length_a   1.000
_cell.length_b   1.000
_cell.length_c   1.000
_cell.angle_alpha   90.00
_cell.angle_beta   90.00
_cell.angle_gamma   90.00
#
_symmetry.space_group_name_H-M   'P 1'
#
loop_
_entity.id
_entity.type
_entity.pdbx_description
1 polymer ?
#
loop_
_entity_poly.entity_id
_entity_poly.type
_entity_poly.pdbx_seq_one_letter_code
_entity_poly.pdbx_strand_id
1 'polypeptide(L)'
;MRMNIYNNGIYQQDIESAWKLGNFNKLEGSRILITGATGMIASVIIDILMYYNSIINISSQGIHILAVSRNEEKARERFAPYRDSDFFTYFSHDISQPLPELGDIDYILHAASNTHPRAYATDPIGTITTNVSGTYELLSYAAEHYCRRFLCFSSVEIYGENRKDVDKFGESYLGYIDCNTVRAGYPESKRLSESLCNAFAAQKEQDFVIGRFSRVYGPTMGKDDSKAIAQFIRKAAAGEDIVLKSEGNQLYSYTYVVDAA
;
A
#
# COMPACT_ATOMS: atom_id res chain seq x y z
N MET A 1 11.13 2.90 25.67
CA MET A 1 12.09 2.79 24.55
C MET A 1 11.32 2.27 23.33
N ARG A 2 11.21 3.02 22.25
CA ARG A 2 10.58 2.50 21.01
C ARG A 2 11.54 1.45 20.44
N MET A 3 11.10 0.21 20.34
CA MET A 3 11.88 -0.84 19.68
C MET A 3 11.99 -0.47 18.18
N ASN A 4 13.22 -0.27 17.71
CA ASN A 4 13.46 -0.02 16.30
C ASN A 4 13.21 -1.33 15.55
N ILE A 5 12.25 -1.34 14.61
CA ILE A 5 11.86 -2.54 13.85
C ILE A 5 13.06 -3.16 13.11
N TYR A 6 14.01 -2.35 12.68
CA TYR A 6 15.20 -2.80 11.98
C TYR A 6 16.17 -3.62 12.87
N ASN A 7 16.03 -3.52 14.20
CA ASN A 7 16.82 -4.32 15.17
C ASN A 7 16.07 -5.60 15.58
N ASN A 8 14.91 -5.90 15.00
CA ASN A 8 14.15 -7.11 15.29
C ASN A 8 14.59 -8.24 14.36
N GLY A 9 15.16 -9.31 14.92
CA GLY A 9 15.72 -10.43 14.15
C GLY A 9 14.67 -11.18 13.33
N ILE A 10 13.41 -11.27 13.80
CA ILE A 10 12.31 -11.90 13.04
C ILE A 10 12.01 -11.06 11.81
N TYR A 11 11.87 -9.74 11.97
CA TYR A 11 11.61 -8.85 10.85
C TYR A 11 12.73 -8.87 9.79
N GLN A 12 14.00 -8.94 10.24
CA GLN A 12 15.13 -9.06 9.32
C GLN A 12 15.09 -10.39 8.54
N GLN A 13 14.74 -11.50 9.20
CA GLN A 13 14.56 -12.79 8.54
C GLN A 13 13.39 -12.77 7.55
N ASP A 14 12.31 -12.08 7.87
CA ASP A 14 11.15 -11.90 6.97
C ASP A 14 11.56 -11.14 5.70
N ILE A 15 12.28 -10.03 5.85
CA ILE A 15 12.78 -9.24 4.71
C ILE A 15 13.76 -10.08 3.86
N GLU A 16 14.68 -10.80 4.50
CA GLU A 16 15.62 -11.70 3.83
C GLU A 16 14.89 -12.83 3.08
N SER A 17 13.81 -13.36 3.63
CA SER A 17 13.03 -14.43 3.00
C SER A 17 12.25 -13.89 1.80
N ALA A 18 11.68 -12.69 1.91
CA ALA A 18 10.90 -12.06 0.85
C ALA A 18 11.75 -11.78 -0.40
N TRP A 19 12.96 -11.20 -0.22
CA TRP A 19 13.80 -10.91 -1.38
C TRP A 19 14.23 -12.17 -2.14
N LYS A 20 14.43 -13.31 -1.45
CA LYS A 20 14.79 -14.59 -2.09
C LYS A 20 13.68 -15.15 -2.98
N LEU A 21 12.42 -14.79 -2.73
CA LEU A 21 11.27 -15.20 -3.52
C LEU A 21 11.04 -14.31 -4.74
N GLY A 22 11.53 -13.07 -4.71
CA GLY A 22 11.38 -12.10 -5.79
C GLY A 22 12.45 -12.24 -6.86
N ASN A 23 12.18 -11.68 -8.04
CA ASN A 23 13.12 -11.59 -9.15
C ASN A 23 13.53 -10.12 -9.35
N PHE A 24 14.18 -9.54 -8.33
CA PHE A 24 14.46 -8.11 -8.23
C PHE A 24 15.54 -7.61 -9.20
N ASN A 25 16.36 -8.50 -9.76
CA ASN A 25 17.32 -8.14 -10.81
C ASN A 25 16.67 -7.51 -12.04
N LYS A 26 15.38 -7.78 -12.28
CA LYS A 26 14.60 -7.12 -13.35
C LYS A 26 14.33 -5.64 -13.08
N LEU A 27 14.48 -5.20 -11.84
CA LEU A 27 14.25 -3.83 -11.40
C LEU A 27 15.56 -3.04 -11.27
N GLU A 28 16.72 -3.67 -11.48
CA GLU A 28 18.02 -2.99 -11.39
C GLU A 28 18.08 -1.77 -12.33
N GLY A 29 18.62 -0.68 -11.80
CA GLY A 29 18.69 0.61 -12.50
C GLY A 29 17.35 1.34 -12.65
N SER A 30 16.23 0.75 -12.20
CA SER A 30 14.92 1.39 -12.31
C SER A 30 14.70 2.44 -11.22
N ARG A 31 13.89 3.45 -11.57
CA ARG A 31 13.35 4.45 -10.65
C ARG A 31 11.91 4.11 -10.32
N ILE A 32 11.62 3.90 -9.05
CA ILE A 32 10.31 3.45 -8.56
C ILE A 32 9.72 4.51 -7.64
N LEU A 33 8.58 5.07 -8.02
CA LEU A 33 7.79 5.96 -7.17
C LEU A 33 6.84 5.13 -6.31
N ILE A 34 6.93 5.29 -4.99
CA ILE A 34 6.07 4.58 -4.03
C ILE A 34 5.28 5.60 -3.21
N THR A 35 3.97 5.66 -3.45
CA THR A 35 3.08 6.56 -2.71
C THR A 35 2.55 5.89 -1.45
N GLY A 36 2.17 6.70 -0.44
CA GLY A 36 1.79 6.14 0.84
C GLY A 36 2.94 5.40 1.55
N ALA A 37 4.16 5.83 1.28
CA ALA A 37 5.41 5.14 1.66
C ALA A 37 5.48 4.76 3.14
N THR A 38 4.95 5.58 4.05
CA THR A 38 4.90 5.27 5.50
C THR A 38 3.76 4.34 5.90
N GLY A 39 2.98 3.83 4.94
CA GLY A 39 1.93 2.83 5.14
C GLY A 39 2.51 1.44 5.41
N MET A 40 1.65 0.54 5.89
CA MET A 40 2.05 -0.80 6.34
C MET A 40 2.74 -1.60 5.22
N ILE A 41 2.10 -1.76 4.06
CA ILE A 41 2.63 -2.58 2.96
C ILE A 41 3.78 -1.85 2.26
N ALA A 42 3.57 -0.59 1.88
CA ALA A 42 4.56 0.19 1.13
C ALA A 42 5.90 0.29 1.86
N SER A 43 5.89 0.47 3.19
CA SER A 43 7.12 0.55 3.95
C SER A 43 7.89 -0.79 4.01
N VAL A 44 7.20 -1.92 3.95
CA VAL A 44 7.86 -3.24 3.84
C VAL A 44 8.43 -3.46 2.44
N ILE A 45 7.72 -3.05 1.39
CA ILE A 45 8.27 -3.09 0.02
C ILE A 45 9.56 -2.27 -0.05
N ILE A 46 9.56 -1.06 0.51
CA ILE A 46 10.77 -0.22 0.58
C ILE A 46 11.90 -0.96 1.31
N ASP A 47 11.62 -1.58 2.45
CA ASP A 47 12.64 -2.32 3.20
C ASP A 47 13.21 -3.50 2.40
N ILE A 48 12.38 -4.24 1.66
CA ILE A 48 12.82 -5.35 0.79
C ILE A 48 13.71 -4.82 -0.34
N LEU A 49 13.32 -3.74 -1.00
CA LEU A 49 14.10 -3.14 -2.10
C LEU A 49 15.42 -2.56 -1.58
N MET A 50 15.41 -1.91 -0.43
CA MET A 50 16.63 -1.38 0.19
C MET A 50 17.54 -2.50 0.71
N TYR A 51 16.98 -3.59 1.22
CA TYR A 51 17.76 -4.78 1.56
C TYR A 51 18.42 -5.37 0.29
N TYR A 52 17.68 -5.50 -0.81
CA TYR A 52 18.23 -5.91 -2.09
C TYR A 52 19.41 -5.02 -2.50
N ASN A 53 19.25 -3.71 -2.48
CA ASN A 53 20.32 -2.76 -2.77
C ASN A 53 21.56 -2.95 -1.87
N SER A 54 21.38 -3.39 -0.63
CA SER A 54 22.50 -3.59 0.31
C SER A 54 23.34 -4.84 0.05
N ILE A 55 22.77 -5.85 -0.65
CA ILE A 55 23.43 -7.14 -0.88
C ILE A 55 24.00 -7.28 -2.30
N ILE A 56 23.51 -6.50 -3.28
CA ILE A 56 24.09 -6.48 -4.61
C ILE A 56 25.41 -5.69 -4.59
N ASN A 57 26.35 -6.08 -5.44
CA ASN A 57 27.64 -5.38 -5.54
C ASN A 57 27.43 -4.10 -6.35
N ILE A 58 27.10 -2.99 -5.65
CA ILE A 58 26.61 -1.75 -6.23
C ILE A 58 27.76 -0.96 -6.86
N SER A 59 28.01 -1.17 -8.14
CA SER A 59 28.82 -0.19 -8.88
C SER A 59 27.99 0.81 -9.69
N SER A 60 26.71 0.56 -9.99
CA SER A 60 25.83 1.54 -10.73
C SER A 60 24.38 1.12 -10.97
N GLN A 61 23.89 -0.02 -10.49
CA GLN A 61 22.60 -0.58 -10.93
C GLN A 61 21.58 -0.80 -9.81
N GLY A 62 21.70 -0.09 -8.70
CA GLY A 62 20.71 -0.18 -7.62
C GLY A 62 19.33 0.31 -8.04
N ILE A 63 18.30 -0.12 -7.33
CA ILE A 63 16.92 0.33 -7.53
C ILE A 63 16.75 1.68 -6.82
N HIS A 64 16.41 2.72 -7.56
CA HIS A 64 16.17 4.06 -7.01
C HIS A 64 14.74 4.21 -6.54
N ILE A 65 14.55 4.42 -5.25
CA ILE A 65 13.24 4.55 -4.61
C ILE A 65 12.92 6.02 -4.36
N LEU A 66 11.80 6.49 -4.93
CA LEU A 66 11.21 7.77 -4.62
C LEU A 66 10.00 7.52 -3.72
N ALA A 67 10.18 7.74 -2.42
CA ALA A 67 9.16 7.52 -1.41
C ALA A 67 8.36 8.80 -1.17
N VAL A 68 7.02 8.73 -1.24
CA VAL A 68 6.17 9.89 -1.00
C VAL A 68 5.07 9.61 0.00
N SER A 69 4.87 10.53 0.94
CA SER A 69 3.73 10.56 1.86
C SER A 69 3.56 11.98 2.43
N ARG A 70 2.42 12.24 3.08
CA ARG A 70 2.11 13.58 3.62
C ARG A 70 2.82 13.91 4.93
N ASN A 71 3.21 12.91 5.71
CA ASN A 71 3.78 13.12 7.05
C ASN A 71 5.29 12.93 7.02
N GLU A 72 6.00 14.04 6.95
CA GLU A 72 7.47 14.08 6.88
C GLU A 72 8.13 13.56 8.17
N GLU A 73 7.60 13.90 9.35
CA GLU A 73 8.17 13.46 10.62
C GLU A 73 8.12 11.93 10.75
N LYS A 74 6.95 11.35 10.43
CA LYS A 74 6.79 9.89 10.40
C LYS A 74 7.73 9.22 9.40
N ALA A 75 7.92 9.82 8.23
CA ALA A 75 8.84 9.31 7.21
C ALA A 75 10.29 9.39 7.67
N ARG A 76 10.69 10.52 8.26
CA ARG A 76 12.04 10.72 8.80
C ARG A 76 12.37 9.69 9.89
N GLU A 77 11.41 9.39 10.79
CA GLU A 77 11.58 8.34 11.81
C GLU A 77 11.65 6.94 11.15
N ARG A 78 10.73 6.66 10.22
CA ARG A 78 10.58 5.33 9.61
C ARG A 78 11.75 4.95 8.71
N PHE A 79 12.26 5.89 7.94
CA PHE A 79 13.31 5.66 6.94
C PHE A 79 14.68 6.19 7.37
N ALA A 80 14.88 6.43 8.66
CA ALA A 80 16.16 6.89 9.20
C ALA A 80 17.37 6.08 8.72
N PRO A 81 17.31 4.73 8.59
CA PRO A 81 18.44 3.94 8.08
C PRO A 81 18.79 4.20 6.62
N TYR A 82 17.88 4.76 5.83
CA TYR A 82 18.06 4.95 4.38
C TYR A 82 18.37 6.39 3.99
N ARG A 83 18.38 7.30 4.96
CA ARG A 83 18.49 8.76 4.71
C ARG A 83 19.72 9.16 3.90
N ASP A 84 20.83 8.48 4.12
CA ASP A 84 22.11 8.81 3.51
C ASP A 84 22.44 7.87 2.31
N SER A 85 21.45 7.13 1.81
CA SER A 85 21.61 6.25 0.66
C SER A 85 21.31 6.98 -0.65
N ASP A 86 22.17 6.84 -1.64
CA ASP A 86 21.99 7.38 -2.99
C ASP A 86 20.78 6.77 -3.73
N PHE A 87 20.27 5.64 -3.23
CA PHE A 87 19.13 4.89 -3.81
C PHE A 87 17.80 5.19 -3.13
N PHE A 88 17.76 6.12 -2.17
CA PHE A 88 16.52 6.46 -1.46
C PHE A 88 16.31 7.96 -1.39
N THR A 89 15.19 8.41 -1.93
CA THR A 89 14.74 9.81 -1.83
C THR A 89 13.35 9.83 -1.23
N TYR A 90 13.15 10.68 -0.23
CA TYR A 90 11.82 10.96 0.32
C TYR A 90 11.44 12.42 0.07
N PHE A 91 10.18 12.65 -0.32
CA PHE A 91 9.57 13.99 -0.33
C PHE A 91 8.14 13.96 0.20
N SER A 92 7.72 15.06 0.82
CA SER A 92 6.37 15.21 1.32
C SER A 92 5.48 15.78 0.24
N HIS A 93 4.37 15.11 -0.07
CA HIS A 93 3.42 15.56 -1.08
C HIS A 93 2.02 14.98 -0.84
N ASP A 94 0.98 15.79 -1.17
CA ASP A 94 -0.39 15.30 -1.25
C ASP A 94 -0.68 14.86 -2.68
N ILE A 95 -0.78 13.55 -2.88
CA ILE A 95 -0.97 12.94 -4.21
C ILE A 95 -2.30 13.30 -4.89
N SER A 96 -3.24 13.93 -4.18
CA SER A 96 -4.46 14.48 -4.79
C SER A 96 -4.21 15.78 -5.57
N GLN A 97 -2.98 16.30 -5.52
CA GLN A 97 -2.48 17.43 -6.27
C GLN A 97 -1.53 16.96 -7.37
N PRO A 98 -1.37 17.73 -8.45
CA PRO A 98 -0.39 17.43 -9.50
C PRO A 98 1.00 17.16 -8.92
N LEU A 99 1.66 16.11 -9.41
CA LEU A 99 3.01 15.77 -8.99
C LEU A 99 4.00 16.85 -9.43
N PRO A 100 5.04 17.14 -8.63
CA PRO A 100 6.16 17.92 -9.11
C PRO A 100 6.90 17.18 -10.22
N GLU A 101 7.71 17.89 -10.99
CA GLU A 101 8.58 17.26 -11.99
C GLU A 101 9.60 16.35 -11.29
N LEU A 102 9.48 15.04 -11.50
CA LEU A 102 10.35 14.01 -10.92
C LEU A 102 11.29 13.37 -11.95
N GLY A 103 11.15 13.75 -13.23
CA GLY A 103 11.83 13.08 -14.35
C GLY A 103 11.28 11.69 -14.62
N ASP A 104 12.03 10.88 -15.37
CA ASP A 104 11.58 9.56 -15.77
C ASP A 104 11.38 8.63 -14.55
N ILE A 105 10.25 7.97 -14.51
CA ILE A 105 9.86 6.98 -13.50
C ILE A 105 9.50 5.69 -14.22
N ASP A 106 10.21 4.59 -13.94
CA ASP A 106 9.94 3.31 -14.57
C ASP A 106 8.68 2.63 -14.04
N TYR A 107 8.47 2.72 -12.72
CA TYR A 107 7.34 2.06 -12.04
C TYR A 107 6.71 2.98 -11.01
N ILE A 108 5.38 2.94 -10.91
CA ILE A 108 4.63 3.63 -9.87
C ILE A 108 3.85 2.61 -9.06
N LEU A 109 4.11 2.56 -7.74
CA LEU A 109 3.35 1.78 -6.77
C LEU A 109 2.44 2.72 -5.99
N HIS A 110 1.15 2.73 -6.35
CA HIS A 110 0.17 3.62 -5.73
C HIS A 110 -0.49 2.95 -4.52
N ALA A 111 0.15 3.06 -3.34
CA ALA A 111 -0.34 2.52 -2.08
C ALA A 111 -0.95 3.58 -1.13
N ALA A 112 -0.95 4.85 -1.53
CA ALA A 112 -1.54 5.91 -0.73
C ALA A 112 -3.07 5.80 -0.67
N SER A 113 -3.61 5.69 0.52
CA SER A 113 -5.05 5.66 0.79
C SER A 113 -5.31 5.80 2.28
N ASN A 114 -6.45 6.36 2.65
CA ASN A 114 -6.95 6.29 4.02
C ASN A 114 -7.63 4.92 4.21
N THR A 115 -6.99 3.99 4.92
CA THR A 115 -7.43 2.57 4.99
C THR A 115 -8.06 2.18 6.34
N HIS A 116 -8.30 3.13 7.23
CA HIS A 116 -8.87 2.85 8.55
C HIS A 116 -10.36 3.19 8.60
N PRO A 117 -11.22 2.34 9.19
CA PRO A 117 -12.64 2.64 9.37
C PRO A 117 -12.89 4.00 10.05
N ARG A 118 -12.04 4.37 11.00
CA ARG A 118 -12.10 5.67 11.66
C ARG A 118 -11.86 6.82 10.67
N ALA A 119 -10.90 6.68 9.76
CA ALA A 119 -10.61 7.71 8.76
C ALA A 119 -11.79 7.92 7.80
N TYR A 120 -12.47 6.84 7.37
CA TYR A 120 -13.67 6.97 6.54
C TYR A 120 -14.79 7.75 7.23
N ALA A 121 -14.92 7.59 8.54
CA ALA A 121 -15.95 8.26 9.32
C ALA A 121 -15.61 9.73 9.62
N THR A 122 -14.33 10.06 9.81
CA THR A 122 -13.88 11.41 10.18
C THR A 122 -13.48 12.28 9.01
N ASP A 123 -13.03 11.68 7.91
CA ASP A 123 -12.62 12.36 6.67
C ASP A 123 -13.05 11.56 5.43
N PRO A 124 -14.37 11.45 5.17
CA PRO A 124 -14.87 10.73 4.00
C PRO A 124 -14.51 11.40 2.67
N ILE A 125 -14.52 12.73 2.62
CA ILE A 125 -14.16 13.48 1.41
C ILE A 125 -12.69 13.27 1.09
N GLY A 126 -11.79 13.45 2.04
CA GLY A 126 -10.36 13.23 1.84
C GLY A 126 -10.03 11.77 1.49
N THR A 127 -10.83 10.81 1.96
CA THR A 127 -10.70 9.40 1.56
C THR A 127 -11.01 9.20 0.08
N ILE A 128 -12.12 9.76 -0.41
CA ILE A 128 -12.54 9.66 -1.82
C ILE A 128 -11.54 10.39 -2.72
N THR A 129 -11.19 11.64 -2.39
CA THR A 129 -10.30 12.46 -3.21
C THR A 129 -8.89 11.88 -3.28
N THR A 130 -8.35 11.37 -2.17
CA THR A 130 -7.05 10.68 -2.18
C THR A 130 -7.05 9.48 -3.12
N ASN A 131 -8.12 8.67 -3.10
CA ASN A 131 -8.19 7.49 -3.96
C ASN A 131 -8.42 7.87 -5.42
N VAL A 132 -9.35 8.78 -5.72
CA VAL A 132 -9.77 9.09 -7.10
C VAL A 132 -8.81 10.08 -7.75
N SER A 133 -8.66 11.29 -7.16
CA SER A 133 -7.78 12.32 -7.73
C SER A 133 -6.32 11.86 -7.68
N GLY A 134 -5.89 11.22 -6.57
CA GLY A 134 -4.53 10.70 -6.48
C GLY A 134 -4.21 9.64 -7.52
N THR A 135 -5.17 8.73 -7.81
CA THR A 135 -5.01 7.76 -8.90
C THR A 135 -4.93 8.45 -10.25
N TYR A 136 -5.78 9.45 -10.50
CA TYR A 136 -5.79 10.20 -11.75
C TYR A 136 -4.47 10.95 -11.98
N GLU A 137 -3.99 11.70 -11.00
CA GLU A 137 -2.74 12.47 -11.10
C GLU A 137 -1.53 11.54 -11.36
N LEU A 138 -1.47 10.42 -10.65
CA LEU A 138 -0.39 9.44 -10.83
C LEU A 138 -0.44 8.72 -12.17
N LEU A 139 -1.62 8.38 -12.67
CA LEU A 139 -1.79 7.78 -14.00
C LEU A 139 -1.49 8.78 -15.11
N SER A 140 -1.86 10.06 -14.93
CA SER A 140 -1.52 11.14 -15.86
C SER A 140 0.00 11.30 -15.96
N TYR A 141 0.67 11.37 -14.81
CA TYR A 141 2.13 11.42 -14.77
C TYR A 141 2.76 10.19 -15.43
N ALA A 142 2.26 8.99 -15.11
CA ALA A 142 2.75 7.73 -15.71
C ALA A 142 2.66 7.73 -17.24
N ALA A 143 1.54 8.20 -17.78
CA ALA A 143 1.31 8.24 -19.23
C ALA A 143 2.15 9.33 -19.94
N GLU A 144 2.38 10.48 -19.28
CA GLU A 144 3.19 11.58 -19.83
C GLU A 144 4.69 11.26 -19.83
N HIS A 145 5.17 10.48 -18.85
CA HIS A 145 6.58 10.11 -18.67
C HIS A 145 6.89 8.66 -19.11
N TYR A 146 5.99 8.02 -19.86
CA TYR A 146 6.19 6.67 -20.41
C TYR A 146 6.57 5.62 -19.36
N CYS A 147 5.94 5.69 -18.17
CA CYS A 147 6.14 4.73 -17.10
C CYS A 147 5.83 3.31 -17.60
N ARG A 148 6.73 2.37 -17.35
CA ARG A 148 6.62 0.98 -17.83
C ARG A 148 5.42 0.26 -17.26
N ARG A 149 5.12 0.47 -15.95
CA ARG A 149 3.97 -0.15 -15.29
C ARG A 149 3.51 0.62 -14.07
N PHE A 150 2.19 0.70 -13.93
CA PHE A 150 1.51 1.26 -12.77
C PHE A 150 0.90 0.13 -11.93
N LEU A 151 1.22 0.05 -10.62
CA LEU A 151 0.59 -0.88 -9.69
C LEU A 151 -0.40 -0.13 -8.79
N CYS A 152 -1.69 -0.42 -8.97
CA CYS A 152 -2.77 0.13 -8.16
C CYS A 152 -3.08 -0.76 -6.94
N PHE A 153 -2.93 -0.22 -5.74
CA PHE A 153 -3.33 -0.90 -4.51
C PHE A 153 -4.84 -0.73 -4.29
N SER A 154 -5.59 -1.73 -4.73
CA SER A 154 -7.02 -1.85 -4.51
C SER A 154 -7.31 -2.63 -3.21
N SER A 155 -8.52 -3.09 -3.02
CA SER A 155 -8.98 -3.74 -1.79
C SER A 155 -10.03 -4.79 -2.08
N VAL A 156 -10.09 -5.84 -1.27
CA VAL A 156 -11.22 -6.80 -1.29
C VAL A 156 -12.58 -6.14 -0.99
N GLU A 157 -12.59 -4.92 -0.46
CA GLU A 157 -13.84 -4.19 -0.22
C GLU A 157 -14.57 -3.79 -1.50
N ILE A 158 -13.93 -3.78 -2.65
CA ILE A 158 -14.57 -3.56 -3.95
C ILE A 158 -15.57 -4.66 -4.31
N TYR A 159 -15.43 -5.85 -3.71
CA TYR A 159 -16.39 -6.93 -3.93
C TYR A 159 -17.78 -6.65 -3.33
N GLY A 160 -17.87 -5.69 -2.37
CA GLY A 160 -19.14 -5.35 -1.73
C GLY A 160 -19.67 -6.45 -0.80
N GLU A 161 -20.98 -6.51 -0.64
CA GLU A 161 -21.62 -7.49 0.24
C GLU A 161 -21.65 -8.88 -0.38
N ASN A 162 -21.31 -9.89 0.43
CA ASN A 162 -21.59 -11.28 0.09
C ASN A 162 -23.08 -11.57 0.34
N ARG A 163 -23.81 -11.77 -0.75
CA ARG A 163 -25.25 -12.10 -0.71
C ARG A 163 -25.52 -13.60 -0.44
N LYS A 164 -24.47 -14.35 -0.07
CA LYS A 164 -24.51 -15.81 0.12
C LYS A 164 -24.79 -16.57 -1.18
N ASP A 165 -24.45 -15.99 -2.31
CA ASP A 165 -24.53 -16.55 -3.65
C ASP A 165 -23.21 -17.19 -4.10
N VAL A 166 -22.13 -16.93 -3.38
CA VAL A 166 -20.79 -17.52 -3.60
C VAL A 166 -20.11 -17.82 -2.27
N ASP A 167 -19.34 -18.91 -2.22
CA ASP A 167 -18.51 -19.26 -1.06
C ASP A 167 -17.27 -18.35 -0.93
N LYS A 168 -16.69 -17.97 -2.07
CA LYS A 168 -15.52 -17.12 -2.19
C LYS A 168 -15.69 -16.14 -3.34
N PHE A 169 -15.21 -14.92 -3.17
CA PHE A 169 -15.19 -13.96 -4.24
C PHE A 169 -14.15 -14.32 -5.30
N GLY A 170 -14.59 -14.49 -6.53
CA GLY A 170 -13.72 -14.47 -7.71
C GLY A 170 -13.45 -13.03 -8.14
N GLU A 171 -12.42 -12.81 -8.96
CA GLU A 171 -12.04 -11.46 -9.40
C GLU A 171 -13.12 -10.73 -10.21
N SER A 172 -14.01 -11.47 -10.85
CA SER A 172 -15.15 -10.93 -11.61
C SER A 172 -16.41 -10.65 -10.76
N TYR A 173 -16.38 -10.94 -9.45
CA TYR A 173 -17.55 -10.72 -8.60
C TYR A 173 -17.81 -9.25 -8.37
N LEU A 174 -19.07 -8.81 -8.59
CA LEU A 174 -19.54 -7.44 -8.40
C LEU A 174 -20.75 -7.46 -7.46
N GLY A 175 -20.49 -7.40 -6.16
CA GLY A 175 -21.51 -7.34 -5.12
C GLY A 175 -22.05 -5.94 -4.92
N TYR A 176 -23.12 -5.85 -4.15
CA TYR A 176 -23.79 -4.60 -3.83
C TYR A 176 -22.98 -3.74 -2.86
N ILE A 177 -22.96 -2.44 -3.11
CA ILE A 177 -22.49 -1.40 -2.19
C ILE A 177 -23.59 -0.34 -2.12
N ASP A 178 -24.07 -0.04 -0.91
CA ASP A 178 -25.07 1.01 -0.70
C ASP A 178 -24.41 2.40 -0.74
N CYS A 179 -24.50 3.04 -1.90
CA CYS A 179 -23.96 4.38 -2.14
C CYS A 179 -24.63 5.50 -1.31
N ASN A 180 -25.77 5.23 -0.65
CA ASN A 180 -26.44 6.20 0.21
C ASN A 180 -25.78 6.33 1.60
N THR A 181 -24.73 5.58 1.84
CA THR A 181 -23.99 5.60 3.12
C THR A 181 -22.60 6.23 2.97
N VAL A 182 -22.16 6.94 4.00
CA VAL A 182 -20.77 7.47 4.05
C VAL A 182 -19.73 6.33 3.93
N ARG A 183 -20.08 5.13 4.40
CA ARG A 183 -19.22 3.95 4.36
C ARG A 183 -18.87 3.51 2.93
N ALA A 184 -19.75 3.77 1.95
CA ALA A 184 -19.53 3.44 0.56
C ALA A 184 -18.36 4.19 -0.09
N GLY A 185 -17.98 5.36 0.45
CA GLY A 185 -16.97 6.22 -0.15
C GLY A 185 -15.61 5.54 -0.38
N TYR A 186 -15.17 4.67 0.53
CA TYR A 186 -13.92 3.94 0.35
C TYR A 186 -14.02 2.85 -0.74
N PRO A 187 -14.91 1.86 -0.66
CA PRO A 187 -14.97 0.81 -1.67
C PRO A 187 -15.34 1.34 -3.07
N GLU A 188 -16.24 2.31 -3.18
CA GLU A 188 -16.59 2.92 -4.47
C GLU A 188 -15.42 3.74 -5.07
N SER A 189 -14.69 4.50 -4.25
CA SER A 189 -13.50 5.19 -4.74
C SER A 189 -12.40 4.22 -5.21
N LYS A 190 -12.27 3.04 -4.58
CA LYS A 190 -11.37 1.99 -5.05
C LYS A 190 -11.86 1.34 -6.36
N ARG A 191 -13.17 1.10 -6.53
CA ARG A 191 -13.74 0.68 -7.83
C ARG A 191 -13.45 1.68 -8.92
N LEU A 192 -13.62 2.97 -8.64
CA LEU A 192 -13.33 4.03 -9.60
C LEU A 192 -11.84 4.12 -9.92
N SER A 193 -10.94 3.90 -8.94
CA SER A 193 -9.49 3.81 -9.20
C SER A 193 -9.16 2.67 -10.17
N GLU A 194 -9.77 1.49 -10.02
CA GLU A 194 -9.61 0.38 -10.98
C GLU A 194 -10.16 0.76 -12.38
N SER A 195 -11.29 1.44 -12.44
CA SER A 195 -11.86 1.92 -13.70
C SER A 195 -10.99 2.96 -14.40
N LEU A 196 -10.32 3.84 -13.63
CA LEU A 196 -9.34 4.79 -14.17
C LEU A 196 -8.14 4.06 -14.78
N CYS A 197 -7.59 3.03 -14.13
CA CYS A 197 -6.52 2.21 -14.70
C CYS A 197 -6.93 1.63 -16.07
N ASN A 198 -8.12 1.06 -16.17
CA ASN A 198 -8.65 0.54 -17.45
C ASN A 198 -8.82 1.64 -18.51
N ALA A 199 -9.30 2.82 -18.12
CA ALA A 199 -9.48 3.95 -19.04
C ALA A 199 -8.14 4.46 -19.58
N PHE A 200 -7.12 4.60 -18.71
CA PHE A 200 -5.78 5.00 -19.13
C PHE A 200 -5.10 3.94 -20.02
N ALA A 201 -5.30 2.65 -19.73
CA ALA A 201 -4.83 1.60 -20.63
C ALA A 201 -5.45 1.70 -22.00
N ALA A 202 -6.76 1.92 -22.08
CA ALA A 202 -7.47 2.03 -23.36
C ALA A 202 -7.12 3.29 -24.17
N GLN A 203 -6.85 4.42 -23.50
CA GLN A 203 -6.66 5.73 -24.16
C GLN A 203 -5.19 6.13 -24.29
N LYS A 204 -4.32 5.64 -23.41
CA LYS A 204 -2.92 6.05 -23.31
C LYS A 204 -1.94 4.88 -23.41
N GLU A 205 -2.45 3.67 -23.62
CA GLU A 205 -1.65 2.42 -23.68
C GLU A 205 -0.83 2.19 -22.39
N GLN A 206 -1.26 2.79 -21.25
CA GLN A 206 -0.56 2.64 -19.98
C GLN A 206 -0.72 1.22 -19.44
N ASP A 207 0.38 0.50 -19.26
CA ASP A 207 0.38 -0.82 -18.62
C ASP A 207 0.15 -0.70 -17.11
N PHE A 208 -0.69 -1.58 -16.56
CA PHE A 208 -1.03 -1.57 -15.13
C PHE A 208 -1.28 -2.96 -14.56
N VAL A 209 -1.17 -3.06 -13.24
CA VAL A 209 -1.60 -4.20 -12.45
C VAL A 209 -2.44 -3.69 -11.27
N ILE A 210 -3.48 -4.42 -10.92
CA ILE A 210 -4.33 -4.13 -9.76
C ILE A 210 -4.13 -5.21 -8.71
N GLY A 211 -3.70 -4.83 -7.51
CA GLY A 211 -3.63 -5.72 -6.35
C GLY A 211 -4.82 -5.47 -5.42
N ARG A 212 -5.76 -6.42 -5.31
CA ARG A 212 -6.90 -6.37 -4.37
C ARG A 212 -6.50 -7.00 -3.05
N PHE A 213 -5.91 -6.20 -2.17
CA PHE A 213 -5.41 -6.68 -0.88
C PHE A 213 -6.52 -7.05 0.08
N SER A 214 -6.37 -8.19 0.76
CA SER A 214 -7.20 -8.64 1.87
C SER A 214 -6.89 -7.83 3.16
N ARG A 215 -7.27 -8.34 4.33
CA ARG A 215 -6.89 -7.73 5.61
C ARG A 215 -5.44 -8.05 5.93
N VAL A 216 -4.58 -7.09 5.63
CA VAL A 216 -3.14 -7.22 5.88
C VAL A 216 -2.84 -6.90 7.34
N TYR A 217 -1.96 -7.69 7.96
CA TYR A 217 -1.44 -7.50 9.32
C TYR A 217 0.06 -7.74 9.38
N GLY A 218 0.74 -7.22 10.40
CA GLY A 218 2.17 -7.45 10.58
C GLY A 218 2.86 -6.40 11.43
N PRO A 219 4.20 -6.48 11.55
CA PRO A 219 5.00 -5.67 12.47
C PRO A 219 5.01 -4.17 12.16
N THR A 220 4.66 -3.78 10.94
CA THR A 220 4.56 -2.37 10.53
C THR A 220 3.18 -1.76 10.78
N MET A 221 2.27 -2.51 11.41
CA MET A 221 0.97 -1.99 11.86
C MET A 221 1.13 -0.81 12.83
N GLY A 222 0.35 0.25 12.61
CA GLY A 222 0.33 1.40 13.52
C GLY A 222 -0.11 1.01 14.93
N LYS A 223 0.47 1.64 15.95
CA LYS A 223 0.09 1.39 17.35
C LYS A 223 -1.38 1.70 17.63
N ASP A 224 -1.92 2.69 16.90
CA ASP A 224 -3.31 3.15 17.05
C ASP A 224 -4.25 2.50 16.00
N ASP A 225 -3.80 1.45 15.30
CA ASP A 225 -4.64 0.75 14.34
C ASP A 225 -5.88 0.17 15.05
N SER A 226 -7.06 0.63 14.63
CA SER A 226 -8.34 0.27 15.24
C SER A 226 -8.96 -1.01 14.67
N LYS A 227 -8.31 -1.66 13.69
CA LYS A 227 -8.80 -2.91 13.12
C LYS A 227 -8.85 -4.03 14.16
N ALA A 228 -9.81 -4.93 14.03
CA ALA A 228 -10.01 -6.02 15.00
C ALA A 228 -8.73 -6.84 15.23
N ILE A 229 -8.03 -7.23 14.15
CA ILE A 229 -6.79 -8.00 14.25
C ILE A 229 -5.70 -7.27 15.05
N ALA A 230 -5.57 -5.95 14.85
CA ALA A 230 -4.60 -5.15 15.60
C ALA A 230 -4.93 -5.08 17.09
N GLN A 231 -6.23 -4.98 17.42
CA GLN A 231 -6.70 -5.02 18.80
C GLN A 231 -6.47 -6.40 19.43
N PHE A 232 -6.75 -7.48 18.69
CA PHE A 232 -6.56 -8.85 19.18
C PHE A 232 -5.09 -9.14 19.48
N ILE A 233 -4.19 -8.76 18.56
CA ILE A 233 -2.75 -8.93 18.75
C ILE A 233 -2.26 -8.16 19.98
N ARG A 234 -2.69 -6.89 20.16
CA ARG A 234 -2.29 -6.09 21.32
C ARG A 234 -2.78 -6.68 22.63
N LYS A 235 -4.06 -7.11 22.68
CA LYS A 235 -4.63 -7.74 23.86
C LYS A 235 -3.94 -9.06 24.20
N ALA A 236 -3.73 -9.92 23.21
CA ALA A 236 -3.00 -11.17 23.39
C ALA A 236 -1.59 -10.93 23.93
N ALA A 237 -0.86 -9.95 23.36
CA ALA A 237 0.49 -9.59 23.81
C ALA A 237 0.51 -9.00 25.24
N ALA A 238 -0.58 -8.37 25.66
CA ALA A 238 -0.75 -7.83 27.03
C ALA A 238 -1.29 -8.87 28.03
N GLY A 239 -1.65 -10.09 27.60
CA GLY A 239 -2.28 -11.11 28.43
C GLY A 239 -3.72 -10.75 28.81
N GLU A 240 -4.39 -9.90 28.01
CA GLU A 240 -5.77 -9.46 28.23
C GLU A 240 -6.76 -10.34 27.46
N ASP A 241 -7.98 -10.44 27.99
CA ASP A 241 -9.08 -11.17 27.33
C ASP A 241 -9.48 -10.52 26.01
N ILE A 242 -9.67 -11.34 24.99
CA ILE A 242 -10.21 -10.93 23.69
C ILE A 242 -11.74 -11.07 23.74
N VAL A 243 -12.43 -9.93 23.83
CA VAL A 243 -13.90 -9.87 23.84
C VAL A 243 -14.40 -9.52 22.44
N LEU A 244 -15.17 -10.42 21.83
CA LEU A 244 -15.84 -10.16 20.55
C LEU A 244 -17.07 -9.28 20.78
N LYS A 245 -17.21 -8.23 19.97
CA LYS A 245 -18.36 -7.32 20.00
C LYS A 245 -19.52 -7.75 19.09
N SER A 246 -19.38 -8.87 18.43
CA SER A 246 -20.36 -9.47 17.52
C SER A 246 -20.43 -10.97 17.74
N GLU A 247 -21.37 -11.66 17.10
CA GLU A 247 -21.52 -13.12 17.16
C GLU A 247 -20.30 -13.90 16.67
N GLY A 248 -19.33 -13.23 16.04
CA GLY A 248 -18.10 -13.88 15.59
C GLY A 248 -18.22 -14.72 14.31
N ASN A 249 -19.33 -14.62 13.60
CA ASN A 249 -19.64 -15.44 12.40
C ASN A 249 -18.99 -14.95 11.11
N GLN A 250 -18.22 -13.86 11.17
CA GLN A 250 -17.61 -13.26 9.99
C GLN A 250 -16.33 -14.01 9.60
N LEU A 251 -16.28 -14.43 8.37
CA LEU A 251 -15.08 -15.04 7.77
C LEU A 251 -14.29 -13.98 7.01
N TYR A 252 -12.99 -13.90 7.28
CA TYR A 252 -12.09 -12.97 6.62
C TYR A 252 -10.82 -13.66 6.16
N SER A 253 -10.31 -13.25 5.00
CA SER A 253 -8.95 -13.57 4.59
C SER A 253 -7.98 -12.58 5.25
N TYR A 254 -6.93 -13.11 5.85
CA TYR A 254 -5.81 -12.33 6.39
C TYR A 254 -4.54 -12.67 5.62
N THR A 255 -3.75 -11.64 5.33
CA THR A 255 -2.45 -11.78 4.67
C THR A 255 -1.38 -11.15 5.55
N TYR A 256 -0.29 -11.87 5.79
CA TYR A 256 0.86 -11.28 6.46
C TYR A 256 1.51 -10.22 5.58
N VAL A 257 2.00 -9.15 6.19
CA VAL A 257 2.44 -7.96 5.44
C VAL A 257 3.60 -8.25 4.48
N VAL A 258 4.47 -9.16 4.84
CA VAL A 258 5.61 -9.55 4.00
C VAL A 258 5.18 -10.39 2.80
N ASP A 259 4.13 -11.22 2.97
CA ASP A 259 3.53 -11.97 1.86
C ASP A 259 2.74 -11.05 0.91
N ALA A 260 2.27 -9.90 1.42
CA ALA A 260 1.58 -8.90 0.62
C ALA A 260 2.56 -7.99 -0.14
N ALA A 261 3.76 -7.82 0.37
CA ALA A 261 4.79 -6.92 -0.15
C ALA A 261 5.63 -7.58 -1.24
#